data_4ceee627ab842b6ff8c4f76e9af2a2f8
#
_entry.id   4ceee627ab842b6ff8c4f76e9af2a2f8
#
_cell.length_a   1.000
_cell.length_b   1.000
_cell.length_c   1.000
_cell.angle_alpha   90.00
_cell.angle_beta   90.00
_cell.angle_gamma   90.00
#
_symmetry.space_group_name_H-M   'P 1'
#
loop_
_entity.id
_entity.type
_entity.pdbx_description
1 polymer ?
#
loop_
_entity_poly.entity_id
_entity_poly.type
_entity_poly.pdbx_seq_one_letter_code
_entity_poly.pdbx_strand_id
1 'polypeptide(L)'
;MADRGDAARRLDHAAARHLSGAFGLSRAALQRLVAEGRVRVNGVAASRPAQRLQAGDAVDLDLPPPPPRPAPSAERLPLEILYEDDALLVVCKPPGLVAHPSYAHKTGTLLNALLWHAGDRHAGEPSWQPRLVQRLDKDTSGLLVAAKSADVQTALQSARAGFMKEYLAVVWGRPVPARGTIDLRLGRDPLDRRRVMARDGGAAAVTQYHVLARSRGDARGLSLVRCELVTGRTHQLRVHLAARGWPIVGDQAYGEAPRARLAAVALDRRARAFGRQALHAWRLRFTHPRSERVLQFDAPLPADMAALVAAAGMERALPQVAVS
;
A
#
# COMPACT_ATOMS: atom_id res chain seq x y z
N MET A 1 16.87 -26.65 7.36
CA MET A 1 18.15 -27.28 6.98
C MET A 1 19.12 -26.17 6.59
N ALA A 2 20.33 -26.21 7.15
CA ALA A 2 21.42 -25.29 6.79
C ALA A 2 21.87 -25.58 5.34
N ASP A 3 21.95 -24.55 4.50
CA ASP A 3 22.41 -24.68 3.11
C ASP A 3 23.97 -24.58 3.02
N ARG A 4 24.51 -24.75 1.80
CA ARG A 4 25.96 -24.63 1.58
C ARG A 4 26.49 -23.23 1.95
N GLY A 5 25.67 -22.18 1.89
CA GLY A 5 26.02 -20.83 2.27
C GLY A 5 26.03 -20.60 3.78
N ASP A 6 25.53 -21.55 4.57
CA ASP A 6 25.53 -21.51 6.04
C ASP A 6 26.70 -22.31 6.64
N ALA A 7 27.44 -23.08 5.83
CA ALA A 7 28.60 -23.83 6.29
C ALA A 7 29.61 -22.91 6.96
N ALA A 8 30.07 -23.32 8.14
CA ALA A 8 30.96 -22.58 9.03
C ALA A 8 30.38 -21.23 9.56
N ARG A 9 29.13 -20.87 9.25
CA ARG A 9 28.48 -19.69 9.85
C ARG A 9 28.04 -19.99 11.28
N ARG A 10 27.96 -18.92 12.06
CA ARG A 10 27.38 -18.99 13.40
C ARG A 10 25.87 -19.24 13.28
N LEU A 11 25.33 -20.03 14.20
CA LEU A 11 23.88 -20.34 14.29
C LEU A 11 23.01 -19.09 14.29
N ASP A 12 23.37 -18.06 15.08
CA ASP A 12 22.63 -16.80 15.17
C ASP A 12 22.64 -16.01 13.84
N HIS A 13 23.66 -16.14 13.03
CA HIS A 13 23.74 -15.49 11.71
C HIS A 13 22.98 -16.29 10.64
N ALA A 14 23.15 -17.61 10.61
CA ALA A 14 22.48 -18.47 9.65
C ALA A 14 20.97 -18.44 9.86
N ALA A 15 20.50 -18.59 11.09
CA ALA A 15 19.07 -18.55 11.39
C ALA A 15 18.46 -17.16 11.14
N ALA A 16 19.16 -16.05 11.45
CA ALA A 16 18.68 -14.72 11.10
C ALA A 16 18.52 -14.54 9.58
N ARG A 17 19.43 -15.10 8.77
CA ARG A 17 19.35 -15.06 7.30
C ARG A 17 18.07 -15.71 6.77
N HIS A 18 17.70 -16.87 7.31
CA HIS A 18 16.54 -17.63 6.83
C HIS A 18 15.21 -17.18 7.45
N LEU A 19 15.22 -16.70 8.70
CA LEU A 19 14.01 -16.52 9.50
C LEU A 19 13.59 -15.07 9.69
N SER A 20 14.49 -14.10 9.51
CA SER A 20 14.14 -12.67 9.62
C SER A 20 13.05 -12.25 8.63
N GLY A 21 12.98 -12.90 7.48
CA GLY A 21 12.00 -12.65 6.43
C GLY A 21 10.64 -13.28 6.68
N ALA A 22 10.62 -14.52 7.13
CA ALA A 22 9.40 -15.31 7.29
C ALA A 22 8.74 -15.09 8.66
N PHE A 23 9.56 -14.92 9.72
CA PHE A 23 9.08 -14.90 11.11
C PHE A 23 9.43 -13.62 11.87
N GLY A 24 10.09 -12.64 11.23
CA GLY A 24 10.48 -11.38 11.87
C GLY A 24 11.50 -11.54 13.01
N LEU A 25 12.20 -12.68 13.09
CA LEU A 25 13.14 -12.99 14.16
C LEU A 25 14.41 -12.16 14.01
N SER A 26 14.67 -11.30 15.00
CA SER A 26 15.94 -10.60 15.10
C SER A 26 17.02 -11.52 15.66
N ARG A 27 18.29 -11.17 15.41
CA ARG A 27 19.43 -11.88 15.97
C ARG A 27 19.39 -11.93 17.50
N ALA A 28 18.97 -10.83 18.16
CA ALA A 28 18.80 -10.77 19.61
C ALA A 28 17.71 -11.73 20.11
N ALA A 29 16.60 -11.86 19.37
CA ALA A 29 15.55 -12.83 19.69
C ALA A 29 16.07 -14.26 19.60
N LEU A 30 16.87 -14.56 18.58
CA LEU A 30 17.48 -15.89 18.44
C LEU A 30 18.47 -16.22 19.57
N GLN A 31 19.27 -15.25 19.98
CA GLN A 31 20.19 -15.43 21.11
C GLN A 31 19.44 -15.76 22.41
N ARG A 32 18.27 -15.13 22.65
CA ARG A 32 17.39 -15.45 23.76
C ARG A 32 16.83 -16.88 23.65
N LEU A 33 16.34 -17.27 22.48
CA LEU A 33 15.82 -18.64 22.27
C LEU A 33 16.91 -19.71 22.51
N VAL A 34 18.15 -19.46 22.15
CA VAL A 34 19.26 -20.36 22.48
C VAL A 34 19.50 -20.42 23.98
N ALA A 35 19.52 -19.27 24.67
CA ALA A 35 19.67 -19.22 26.13
C ALA A 35 18.53 -19.93 26.88
N GLU A 36 17.31 -19.93 26.30
CA GLU A 36 16.13 -20.62 26.82
C GLU A 36 16.09 -22.12 26.46
N GLY A 37 17.12 -22.65 25.75
CA GLY A 37 17.16 -24.04 25.31
C GLY A 37 16.15 -24.41 24.22
N ARG A 38 15.57 -23.43 23.55
CA ARG A 38 14.48 -23.56 22.53
C ARG A 38 15.03 -23.69 21.09
N VAL A 39 16.35 -23.84 20.93
CA VAL A 39 16.97 -24.07 19.62
C VAL A 39 17.73 -25.38 19.70
N ARG A 40 17.49 -26.27 18.74
CA ARG A 40 18.18 -27.55 18.60
C ARG A 40 18.91 -27.62 17.26
N VAL A 41 20.09 -28.22 17.29
CA VAL A 41 20.85 -28.56 16.07
C VAL A 41 20.98 -30.07 16.03
N ASN A 42 20.44 -30.71 14.99
CA ASN A 42 20.39 -32.16 14.85
C ASN A 42 19.77 -32.86 16.07
N GLY A 43 18.68 -32.25 16.62
CA GLY A 43 17.95 -32.75 17.79
C GLY A 43 18.60 -32.44 19.14
N VAL A 44 19.84 -31.91 19.19
CA VAL A 44 20.56 -31.55 20.41
C VAL A 44 20.41 -30.05 20.69
N ALA A 45 20.11 -29.66 21.94
CA ALA A 45 19.98 -28.25 22.31
C ALA A 45 21.29 -27.49 22.04
N ALA A 46 21.16 -26.36 21.34
CA ALA A 46 22.30 -25.52 21.02
C ALA A 46 22.85 -24.88 22.31
N SER A 47 24.15 -25.08 22.58
CA SER A 47 24.79 -24.59 23.82
C SER A 47 25.12 -23.10 23.78
N ARG A 48 25.24 -22.49 22.59
CA ARG A 48 25.62 -21.08 22.41
C ARG A 48 25.20 -20.54 21.04
N PRO A 49 24.82 -19.26 20.93
CA PRO A 49 24.44 -18.63 19.65
C PRO A 49 25.58 -18.63 18.61
N ALA A 50 26.84 -18.70 19.07
CA ALA A 50 28.02 -18.69 18.22
C ALA A 50 28.42 -20.10 17.70
N GLN A 51 27.62 -21.14 17.99
CA GLN A 51 27.85 -22.49 17.45
C GLN A 51 27.92 -22.42 15.93
N ARG A 52 28.92 -23.07 15.34
CA ARG A 52 29.09 -23.13 13.89
C ARG A 52 28.27 -24.28 13.33
N LEU A 53 27.55 -24.00 12.23
CA LEU A 53 26.76 -24.99 11.52
C LEU A 53 27.60 -25.66 10.42
N GLN A 54 27.26 -26.90 10.12
CA GLN A 54 27.72 -27.61 8.91
C GLN A 54 26.58 -27.61 7.85
N ALA A 55 26.96 -27.76 6.59
CA ALA A 55 25.96 -27.93 5.53
C ALA A 55 25.18 -29.23 5.77
N GLY A 56 23.84 -29.13 5.75
CA GLY A 56 22.99 -30.27 6.07
C GLY A 56 22.48 -30.33 7.51
N ASP A 57 23.02 -29.53 8.43
CA ASP A 57 22.52 -29.49 9.80
C ASP A 57 21.03 -29.12 9.83
N ALA A 58 20.24 -29.89 10.58
CA ALA A 58 18.85 -29.57 10.89
C ALA A 58 18.83 -28.62 12.09
N VAL A 59 18.21 -27.45 11.91
CA VAL A 59 18.02 -26.47 12.98
C VAL A 59 16.54 -26.38 13.29
N ASP A 60 16.14 -26.82 14.49
CA ASP A 60 14.78 -26.76 15.00
C ASP A 60 14.65 -25.60 15.98
N LEU A 61 13.59 -24.79 15.83
CA LEU A 61 13.29 -23.68 16.71
C LEU A 61 11.89 -23.89 17.31
N ASP A 62 11.83 -23.93 18.61
CA ASP A 62 10.57 -23.84 19.38
C ASP A 62 10.27 -22.36 19.59
N LEU A 63 9.38 -21.82 18.76
CA LEU A 63 9.00 -20.40 18.83
C LEU A 63 7.83 -20.25 19.83
N PRO A 64 7.94 -19.36 20.84
CA PRO A 64 6.80 -19.03 21.66
C PRO A 64 5.71 -18.44 20.76
N PRO A 65 4.43 -18.65 21.08
CA PRO A 65 3.36 -17.94 20.40
C PRO A 65 3.65 -16.44 20.45
N PRO A 66 3.47 -15.71 19.34
CA PRO A 66 3.68 -14.27 19.35
C PRO A 66 2.78 -13.66 20.46
N PRO A 67 3.28 -12.70 21.24
CA PRO A 67 2.46 -12.03 22.24
C PRO A 67 1.19 -11.50 21.56
N PRO A 68 0.02 -11.59 22.21
CA PRO A 68 -1.21 -11.06 21.65
C PRO A 68 -0.97 -9.58 21.29
N ARG A 69 -1.21 -9.23 20.04
CA ARG A 69 -1.12 -7.83 19.63
C ARG A 69 -2.26 -7.10 20.33
N PRO A 70 -1.99 -5.99 21.04
CA PRO A 70 -3.06 -5.20 21.61
C PRO A 70 -4.04 -4.82 20.49
N ALA A 71 -5.34 -4.98 20.75
CA ALA A 71 -6.36 -4.56 19.80
C ALA A 71 -6.18 -3.06 19.49
N PRO A 72 -6.42 -2.63 18.25
CA PRO A 72 -6.39 -1.21 17.92
C PRO A 72 -7.42 -0.45 18.76
N SER A 73 -7.02 0.70 19.32
CA SER A 73 -7.91 1.58 20.09
C SER A 73 -8.86 2.36 19.18
N ALA A 74 -10.07 2.64 19.65
CA ALA A 74 -10.97 3.59 19.00
C ALA A 74 -10.47 5.03 19.21
N GLU A 75 -10.45 5.85 18.16
CA GLU A 75 -9.99 7.25 18.21
C GLU A 75 -10.93 8.16 17.43
N ARG A 76 -11.33 9.27 18.02
CA ARG A 76 -12.16 10.28 17.38
C ARG A 76 -11.33 11.10 16.38
N LEU A 77 -11.29 10.62 15.13
CA LEU A 77 -10.63 11.29 14.02
C LEU A 77 -11.66 11.70 12.96
N PRO A 78 -11.44 12.80 12.22
CA PRO A 78 -12.30 13.20 11.11
C PRO A 78 -12.39 12.07 10.07
N LEU A 79 -13.62 11.70 9.71
CA LEU A 79 -13.90 10.66 8.73
C LEU A 79 -14.98 11.13 7.77
N GLU A 80 -14.64 11.25 6.49
CA GLU A 80 -15.59 11.55 5.43
C GLU A 80 -16.20 10.24 4.92
N ILE A 81 -17.47 9.99 5.29
CA ILE A 81 -18.25 8.82 4.88
C ILE A 81 -19.13 9.22 3.73
N LEU A 82 -18.97 8.59 2.56
CA LEU A 82 -19.80 8.82 1.39
C LEU A 82 -21.01 7.89 1.33
N TYR A 83 -20.89 6.72 1.92
CA TYR A 83 -21.95 5.71 1.96
C TYR A 83 -21.80 4.82 3.18
N GLU A 84 -22.91 4.41 3.75
CA GLU A 84 -22.96 3.45 4.83
C GLU A 84 -24.30 2.71 4.82
N ASP A 85 -24.24 1.38 4.95
CA ASP A 85 -25.39 0.50 5.20
C ASP A 85 -25.04 -0.55 6.26
N ASP A 86 -25.87 -1.59 6.40
CA ASP A 86 -25.66 -2.66 7.37
C ASP A 86 -24.48 -3.57 7.07
N ALA A 87 -23.92 -3.52 5.86
CA ALA A 87 -22.87 -4.41 5.40
C ALA A 87 -21.49 -3.73 5.31
N LEU A 88 -21.43 -2.48 4.85
CA LEU A 88 -20.19 -1.80 4.53
C LEU A 88 -20.28 -0.28 4.65
N LEU A 89 -19.09 0.36 4.64
CA LEU A 89 -18.92 1.81 4.48
C LEU A 89 -18.00 2.10 3.30
N VAL A 90 -18.26 3.22 2.61
CA VAL A 90 -17.32 3.83 1.68
C VAL A 90 -16.85 5.16 2.25
N VAL A 91 -15.55 5.32 2.39
CA VAL A 91 -14.96 6.53 2.97
C VAL A 91 -13.98 7.18 2.00
N CYS A 92 -13.84 8.51 2.08
CA CYS A 92 -12.80 9.25 1.40
C CYS A 92 -11.64 9.50 2.38
N LYS A 93 -10.55 8.75 2.23
CA LYS A 93 -9.37 8.88 3.08
C LYS A 93 -8.57 10.14 2.71
N PRO A 94 -8.31 11.06 3.63
CA PRO A 94 -7.40 12.18 3.36
C PRO A 94 -5.95 11.70 3.17
N PRO A 95 -5.10 12.49 2.50
CA PRO A 95 -3.66 12.23 2.49
C PRO A 95 -3.08 12.36 3.91
N GLY A 96 -1.95 11.70 4.18
CA GLY A 96 -1.29 11.70 5.49
C GLY A 96 -1.86 10.68 6.49
N LEU A 97 -3.08 10.19 6.31
CA LEU A 97 -3.69 9.20 7.19
C LEU A 97 -3.27 7.78 6.79
N VAL A 98 -2.69 7.04 7.75
CA VAL A 98 -2.36 5.61 7.56
C VAL A 98 -3.64 4.77 7.60
N ALA A 99 -3.80 3.82 6.70
CA ALA A 99 -5.02 3.00 6.65
C ALA A 99 -5.15 2.04 7.84
N HIS A 100 -4.06 1.37 8.24
CA HIS A 100 -4.09 0.31 9.25
C HIS A 100 -2.91 0.43 10.22
N PRO A 101 -3.09 0.18 11.52
CA PRO A 101 -1.99 0.19 12.48
C PRO A 101 -0.81 -0.67 12.05
N SER A 102 0.39 -0.16 12.28
CA SER A 102 1.65 -0.81 11.97
C SER A 102 2.64 -0.65 13.12
N TYR A 103 3.82 -1.25 13.02
CA TYR A 103 4.86 -1.08 14.03
C TYR A 103 5.20 0.40 14.28
N ALA A 104 5.26 1.21 13.22
CA ALA A 104 5.60 2.64 13.31
C ALA A 104 4.39 3.55 13.62
N HIS A 105 3.17 3.09 13.38
CA HIS A 105 1.92 3.84 13.57
C HIS A 105 0.92 2.94 14.29
N LYS A 106 0.92 2.95 15.62
CA LYS A 106 0.02 2.13 16.43
C LYS A 106 -1.37 2.76 16.56
N THR A 107 -1.43 4.08 16.46
CA THR A 107 -2.58 4.97 16.66
C THR A 107 -2.69 5.96 15.50
N GLY A 108 -3.74 6.77 15.46
CA GLY A 108 -3.93 7.80 14.44
C GLY A 108 -4.17 7.21 13.04
N THR A 109 -4.82 6.05 12.92
CA THR A 109 -5.06 5.41 11.62
C THR A 109 -6.55 5.43 11.25
N LEU A 110 -6.84 5.21 9.97
CA LEU A 110 -8.22 5.07 9.50
C LEU A 110 -8.98 3.98 10.28
N LEU A 111 -8.33 2.87 10.60
CA LEU A 111 -8.97 1.81 11.39
C LEU A 111 -9.35 2.29 12.81
N ASN A 112 -8.52 3.14 13.44
CA ASN A 112 -8.86 3.74 14.74
C ASN A 112 -10.10 4.64 14.64
N ALA A 113 -10.21 5.45 13.56
CA ALA A 113 -11.38 6.28 13.30
C ALA A 113 -12.65 5.44 13.04
N LEU A 114 -12.53 4.35 12.28
CA LEU A 114 -13.64 3.43 12.01
C LEU A 114 -14.10 2.70 13.27
N LEU A 115 -13.19 2.33 14.16
CA LEU A 115 -13.52 1.73 15.46
C LEU A 115 -14.31 2.73 16.35
N TRP A 116 -13.89 3.99 16.36
CA TRP A 116 -14.66 5.04 17.03
C TRP A 116 -16.07 5.17 16.46
N HIS A 117 -16.18 5.26 15.14
CA HIS A 117 -17.47 5.36 14.45
C HIS A 117 -18.39 4.15 14.75
N ALA A 118 -17.82 2.95 14.84
CA ALA A 118 -18.56 1.74 15.18
C ALA A 118 -19.08 1.74 16.63
N GLY A 119 -18.32 2.32 17.56
CA GLY A 119 -18.71 2.40 18.99
C GLY A 119 -19.61 3.58 19.34
N ASP A 120 -19.43 4.75 18.69
CA ASP A 120 -20.16 5.98 19.02
C ASP A 120 -21.66 5.89 18.70
N ARG A 121 -22.05 5.11 17.68
CA ARG A 121 -23.47 4.90 17.30
C ARG A 121 -24.24 3.93 18.19
N HIS A 122 -23.53 3.15 19.01
CA HIS A 122 -24.12 2.07 19.81
C HIS A 122 -23.55 2.15 21.22
N ALA A 123 -24.06 3.04 22.05
CA ALA A 123 -23.63 3.28 23.43
C ALA A 123 -23.39 1.95 24.19
N GLY A 124 -22.20 1.37 24.05
CA GLY A 124 -21.84 0.06 24.54
C GLY A 124 -20.73 -0.59 23.71
N GLU A 125 -20.73 -1.90 23.60
CA GLU A 125 -19.79 -2.63 22.75
C GLU A 125 -20.05 -2.34 21.27
N PRO A 126 -19.00 -2.22 20.43
CA PRO A 126 -19.17 -1.98 19.01
C PRO A 126 -19.99 -3.12 18.40
N SER A 127 -21.14 -2.79 17.79
CA SER A 127 -22.04 -3.77 17.18
C SER A 127 -21.40 -4.47 15.97
N TRP A 128 -20.28 -3.96 15.47
CA TRP A 128 -19.52 -4.52 14.36
C TRP A 128 -18.03 -4.13 14.43
N GLN A 129 -17.19 -4.96 13.82
CA GLN A 129 -15.75 -4.69 13.75
C GLN A 129 -15.35 -4.25 12.36
N PRO A 130 -14.83 -3.02 12.16
CA PRO A 130 -14.42 -2.52 10.86
C PRO A 130 -13.29 -3.34 10.27
N ARG A 131 -13.43 -3.72 8.99
CA ARG A 131 -12.49 -4.54 8.24
C ARG A 131 -12.20 -3.88 6.91
N LEU A 132 -11.00 -3.39 6.73
CA LEU A 132 -10.61 -2.77 5.46
C LEU A 132 -10.59 -3.81 4.34
N VAL A 133 -11.30 -3.55 3.25
CA VAL A 133 -11.35 -4.42 2.06
C VAL A 133 -10.07 -4.26 1.23
N GLN A 134 -9.58 -3.04 1.09
CA GLN A 134 -8.30 -2.69 0.47
C GLN A 134 -7.54 -1.67 1.31
N ARG A 135 -6.35 -1.32 0.86
CA ARG A 135 -5.51 -0.31 1.51
C ARG A 135 -5.11 0.76 0.51
N LEU A 136 -4.94 1.98 1.01
CA LEU A 136 -4.22 3.05 0.34
C LEU A 136 -2.93 3.34 1.11
N ASP A 137 -1.91 3.80 0.42
CA ASP A 137 -0.69 4.29 1.06
C ASP A 137 -1.01 5.51 1.93
N LYS A 138 -0.16 5.80 2.92
CA LYS A 138 -0.33 6.93 3.86
C LYS A 138 -0.74 8.21 3.13
N ASP A 139 0.02 8.59 2.12
CA ASP A 139 -0.11 9.89 1.44
C ASP A 139 -0.95 9.81 0.13
N THR A 140 -1.50 8.64 -0.20
CA THR A 140 -2.52 8.48 -1.24
C THR A 140 -3.89 8.81 -0.65
N SER A 141 -4.62 9.69 -1.30
CA SER A 141 -5.98 10.09 -0.92
C SER A 141 -7.05 9.32 -1.70
N GLY A 142 -8.31 9.39 -1.26
CA GLY A 142 -9.48 8.92 -2.00
C GLY A 142 -10.18 7.71 -1.40
N LEU A 143 -10.94 7.05 -2.25
CA LEU A 143 -11.96 6.07 -1.90
C LEU A 143 -11.40 4.77 -1.32
N LEU A 144 -12.04 4.31 -0.25
CA LEU A 144 -11.72 3.07 0.43
C LEU A 144 -13.02 2.44 0.97
N VAL A 145 -13.12 1.09 0.91
CA VAL A 145 -14.25 0.34 1.47
C VAL A 145 -13.82 -0.34 2.76
N ALA A 146 -14.67 -0.22 3.76
CA ALA A 146 -14.60 -0.99 4.99
C ALA A 146 -15.85 -1.88 5.13
N ALA A 147 -15.68 -3.15 5.37
CA ALA A 147 -16.75 -4.10 5.66
C ALA A 147 -17.06 -4.09 7.16
N LYS A 148 -18.32 -4.32 7.52
CA LYS A 148 -18.78 -4.44 8.90
C LYS A 148 -18.65 -5.86 9.45
N SER A 149 -18.44 -6.87 8.59
CA SER A 149 -18.27 -8.27 8.98
C SER A 149 -17.21 -8.99 8.15
N ALA A 150 -16.75 -10.15 8.60
CA ALA A 150 -15.70 -10.94 7.94
C ALA A 150 -16.19 -11.58 6.64
N ASP A 151 -17.44 -12.01 6.57
CA ASP A 151 -18.07 -12.57 5.38
C ASP A 151 -18.17 -11.54 4.26
N VAL A 152 -18.63 -10.32 4.57
CA VAL A 152 -18.68 -9.20 3.62
C VAL A 152 -17.27 -8.81 3.14
N GLN A 153 -16.28 -8.75 4.04
CA GLN A 153 -14.89 -8.50 3.65
C GLN A 153 -14.39 -9.56 2.67
N THR A 154 -14.62 -10.84 2.99
CA THR A 154 -14.18 -11.97 2.16
C THR A 154 -14.86 -11.96 0.79
N ALA A 155 -16.17 -11.71 0.76
CA ALA A 155 -16.93 -11.62 -0.49
C ALA A 155 -16.39 -10.51 -1.41
N LEU A 156 -16.16 -9.29 -0.87
CA LEU A 156 -15.60 -8.18 -1.64
C LEU A 156 -14.15 -8.43 -2.10
N GLN A 157 -13.33 -9.08 -1.28
CA GLN A 157 -11.94 -9.41 -1.65
C GLN A 157 -11.86 -10.54 -2.69
N SER A 158 -12.83 -11.46 -2.69
CA SER A 158 -12.91 -12.56 -3.64
C SER A 158 -13.48 -12.13 -4.99
N ALA A 159 -14.35 -11.11 -5.02
CA ALA A 159 -15.00 -10.56 -6.21
C ALA A 159 -14.05 -9.74 -7.11
N ARG A 160 -12.83 -10.25 -7.37
CA ARG A 160 -11.78 -9.50 -8.08
C ARG A 160 -12.22 -8.96 -9.44
N ALA A 161 -13.01 -9.71 -10.20
CA ALA A 161 -13.48 -9.31 -11.53
C ALA A 161 -14.54 -8.18 -11.49
N GLY A 162 -15.22 -7.99 -10.35
CA GLY A 162 -16.25 -6.97 -10.17
C GLY A 162 -15.83 -5.76 -9.34
N PHE A 163 -14.58 -5.73 -8.82
CA PHE A 163 -14.09 -4.66 -7.96
C PHE A 163 -13.12 -3.74 -8.73
N MET A 164 -13.68 -2.78 -9.47
CA MET A 164 -12.90 -1.80 -10.23
C MET A 164 -12.37 -0.69 -9.32
N LYS A 165 -11.10 -0.37 -9.47
CA LYS A 165 -10.40 0.71 -8.76
C LYS A 165 -9.69 1.61 -9.76
N GLU A 166 -10.18 2.82 -9.91
CA GLU A 166 -9.56 3.82 -10.77
C GLU A 166 -8.90 4.92 -9.94
N TYR A 167 -7.75 5.34 -10.40
CA TYR A 167 -6.93 6.38 -9.77
C TYR A 167 -6.64 7.49 -10.77
N LEU A 168 -6.53 8.71 -10.26
CA LEU A 168 -5.94 9.82 -10.98
C LEU A 168 -4.54 10.08 -10.45
N ALA A 169 -3.57 10.16 -11.35
CA ALA A 169 -2.17 10.47 -11.05
C ALA A 169 -1.69 11.65 -11.88
N VAL A 170 -0.94 12.56 -11.27
CA VAL A 170 -0.15 13.54 -12.02
C VAL A 170 1.29 13.01 -12.09
N VAL A 171 1.78 12.81 -13.30
CA VAL A 171 3.11 12.25 -13.55
C VAL A 171 4.02 13.23 -14.27
N TRP A 172 5.33 13.10 -14.05
CA TRP A 172 6.34 13.74 -14.87
C TRP A 172 6.40 13.08 -16.25
N GLY A 173 6.52 13.89 -17.30
CA GLY A 173 6.69 13.42 -18.66
C GLY A 173 5.40 13.21 -19.42
N ARG A 174 5.54 12.65 -20.61
CA ARG A 174 4.46 12.42 -21.57
C ARG A 174 4.38 10.95 -21.94
N PRO A 175 3.56 10.15 -21.26
CA PRO A 175 3.41 8.73 -21.58
C PRO A 175 3.05 8.52 -23.05
N VAL A 176 3.81 7.65 -23.72
CA VAL A 176 3.56 7.21 -25.10
C VAL A 176 3.64 5.69 -25.12
N PRO A 177 2.61 5.01 -25.67
CA PRO A 177 1.33 5.54 -26.17
C PRO A 177 0.46 6.17 -25.08
N ALA A 178 -0.58 6.92 -25.47
CA ALA A 178 -1.46 7.61 -24.51
C ALA A 178 -2.33 6.66 -23.66
N ARG A 179 -2.41 5.39 -24.04
CA ARG A 179 -3.09 4.33 -23.30
C ARG A 179 -2.32 3.02 -23.45
N GLY A 180 -2.41 2.17 -22.47
CA GLY A 180 -1.76 0.87 -22.52
C GLY A 180 -1.84 0.12 -21.19
N THR A 181 -1.12 -0.98 -21.15
CA THR A 181 -1.02 -1.85 -19.97
C THR A 181 0.43 -1.91 -19.51
N ILE A 182 0.64 -1.81 -18.21
CA ILE A 182 1.92 -2.07 -17.55
C ILE A 182 1.78 -3.41 -16.85
N ASP A 183 2.48 -4.40 -17.35
CA ASP A 183 2.57 -5.74 -16.76
C ASP A 183 4.03 -5.94 -16.30
N LEU A 184 4.26 -5.78 -15.00
CA LEU A 184 5.57 -5.93 -14.38
C LEU A 184 5.41 -6.63 -13.04
N ARG A 185 6.22 -7.65 -12.80
CA ARG A 185 6.23 -8.35 -11.51
C ARG A 185 6.85 -7.46 -10.43
N LEU A 186 6.25 -7.46 -9.25
CA LEU A 186 6.66 -6.61 -8.13
C LEU A 186 7.11 -7.45 -6.94
N GLY A 187 8.23 -7.07 -6.34
CA GLY A 187 8.76 -7.70 -5.15
C GLY A 187 9.43 -6.68 -4.23
N ARG A 188 9.74 -7.09 -3.01
CA ARG A 188 10.47 -6.27 -2.06
C ARG A 188 11.87 -5.98 -2.59
N ASP A 189 12.34 -4.73 -2.39
CA ASP A 189 13.71 -4.35 -2.66
C ASP A 189 14.64 -5.12 -1.68
N PRO A 190 15.65 -5.83 -2.16
CA PRO A 190 16.57 -6.57 -1.30
C PRO A 190 17.43 -5.67 -0.41
N LEU A 191 17.66 -4.41 -0.83
CA LEU A 191 18.49 -3.43 -0.10
C LEU A 191 17.66 -2.60 0.89
N ASP A 192 16.42 -2.25 0.55
CA ASP A 192 15.47 -1.57 1.45
C ASP A 192 14.11 -2.26 1.43
N ARG A 193 13.85 -3.12 2.40
CA ARG A 193 12.61 -3.90 2.49
C ARG A 193 11.33 -3.07 2.66
N ARG A 194 11.44 -1.76 2.93
CA ARG A 194 10.32 -0.82 2.94
C ARG A 194 9.87 -0.46 1.53
N ARG A 195 10.75 -0.62 0.54
CA ARG A 195 10.49 -0.36 -0.87
C ARG A 195 10.05 -1.61 -1.61
N VAL A 196 9.35 -1.38 -2.71
CA VAL A 196 8.96 -2.38 -3.69
C VAL A 196 9.62 -1.99 -5.02
N MET A 197 10.02 -2.97 -5.81
CA MET A 197 10.60 -2.74 -7.13
C MET A 197 10.07 -3.72 -8.16
N ALA A 198 10.17 -3.38 -9.42
CA ALA A 198 9.95 -4.33 -10.51
C ALA A 198 11.11 -5.34 -10.52
N ARG A 199 10.79 -6.64 -10.47
CA ARG A 199 11.80 -7.71 -10.48
C ARG A 199 11.23 -9.04 -10.93
N ASP A 200 12.05 -9.81 -11.60
CA ASP A 200 11.73 -11.21 -11.93
C ASP A 200 11.54 -12.03 -10.65
N GLY A 201 10.61 -12.97 -10.68
CA GLY A 201 10.21 -13.75 -9.50
C GLY A 201 9.32 -13.00 -8.50
N GLY A 202 8.97 -11.74 -8.74
CA GLY A 202 7.98 -10.99 -7.97
C GLY A 202 6.55 -11.48 -8.21
N ALA A 203 5.60 -10.94 -7.45
CA ALA A 203 4.17 -11.18 -7.67
C ALA A 203 3.69 -10.47 -8.94
N ALA A 204 2.85 -11.14 -9.74
CA ALA A 204 2.25 -10.54 -10.93
C ALA A 204 1.48 -9.26 -10.56
N ALA A 205 1.69 -8.22 -11.34
CA ALA A 205 1.03 -6.93 -11.15
C ALA A 205 0.72 -6.30 -12.51
N VAL A 206 -0.55 -5.91 -12.70
CA VAL A 206 -1.06 -5.37 -13.96
C VAL A 206 -1.82 -4.08 -13.69
N THR A 207 -1.46 -3.02 -14.42
CA THR A 207 -2.09 -1.70 -14.39
C THR A 207 -2.44 -1.28 -15.80
N GLN A 208 -3.70 -0.90 -16.03
CA GLN A 208 -4.09 -0.20 -17.25
C GLN A 208 -3.99 1.31 -17.02
N TYR A 209 -3.57 2.06 -18.06
CA TYR A 209 -3.47 3.51 -17.95
C TYR A 209 -4.01 4.21 -19.19
N HIS A 210 -4.50 5.44 -18.98
CA HIS A 210 -4.96 6.34 -20.03
C HIS A 210 -4.58 7.78 -19.67
N VAL A 211 -3.85 8.45 -20.58
CA VAL A 211 -3.51 9.87 -20.45
C VAL A 211 -4.74 10.71 -20.79
N LEU A 212 -5.26 11.43 -19.80
CA LEU A 212 -6.43 12.28 -19.94
C LEU A 212 -6.04 13.65 -20.51
N ALA A 213 -4.92 14.21 -20.04
CA ALA A 213 -4.42 15.51 -20.47
C ALA A 213 -2.92 15.62 -20.32
N ARG A 214 -2.34 16.61 -21.01
CA ARG A 214 -0.94 16.98 -20.90
C ARG A 214 -0.83 18.49 -20.69
N SER A 215 0.12 18.94 -19.87
CA SER A 215 0.42 20.37 -19.73
C SER A 215 0.89 20.95 -21.06
N ARG A 216 0.58 22.23 -21.30
CA ARG A 216 0.92 22.92 -22.56
C ARG A 216 2.40 23.31 -22.59
N GLY A 217 2.94 23.47 -23.79
CA GLY A 217 4.19 24.19 -24.05
C GLY A 217 5.49 23.49 -23.69
N ASP A 218 5.48 22.22 -23.22
CA ASP A 218 6.72 21.55 -22.82
C ASP A 218 6.75 20.10 -23.32
N ALA A 219 7.83 19.75 -24.05
CA ALA A 219 8.04 18.37 -24.52
C ALA A 219 8.18 17.35 -23.38
N ARG A 220 8.56 17.78 -22.20
CA ARG A 220 8.74 16.95 -20.99
C ARG A 220 7.69 17.17 -19.91
N GLY A 221 6.68 18.00 -20.15
CA GLY A 221 5.68 18.49 -19.19
C GLY A 221 5.11 17.52 -18.18
N LEU A 222 3.95 17.84 -17.65
CA LEU A 222 3.18 16.97 -16.77
C LEU A 222 2.06 16.29 -17.58
N SER A 223 1.64 15.13 -17.11
CA SER A 223 0.44 14.45 -17.63
C SER A 223 -0.50 14.06 -16.50
N LEU A 224 -1.80 14.25 -16.72
CA LEU A 224 -2.86 13.68 -15.90
C LEU A 224 -3.19 12.30 -16.48
N VAL A 225 -3.05 11.26 -15.66
CA VAL A 225 -3.21 9.87 -16.07
C VAL A 225 -4.28 9.22 -15.21
N ARG A 226 -5.27 8.59 -15.86
CA ARG A 226 -6.18 7.65 -15.22
C ARG A 226 -5.52 6.27 -15.21
N CYS A 227 -5.49 5.62 -14.07
CA CYS A 227 -4.96 4.27 -13.90
C CYS A 227 -6.03 3.35 -13.34
N GLU A 228 -6.18 2.16 -13.90
CA GLU A 228 -7.03 1.10 -13.37
C GLU A 228 -6.16 -0.04 -12.85
N LEU A 229 -6.43 -0.47 -11.62
CA LEU A 229 -5.73 -1.57 -10.98
C LEU A 229 -6.42 -2.92 -11.30
N VAL A 230 -5.85 -3.71 -12.19
CA VAL A 230 -6.26 -5.11 -12.40
C VAL A 230 -5.80 -5.98 -11.22
N THR A 231 -4.66 -5.66 -10.64
CA THR A 231 -4.13 -6.27 -9.41
C THR A 231 -3.89 -5.17 -8.37
N GLY A 232 -3.77 -5.54 -7.07
CA GLY A 232 -3.56 -4.57 -5.98
C GLY A 232 -2.34 -4.89 -5.14
N ARG A 233 -1.12 -4.68 -5.67
CA ARG A 233 0.12 -4.88 -4.92
C ARG A 233 0.53 -3.59 -4.19
N THR A 234 1.32 -3.75 -3.13
CA THR A 234 1.88 -2.59 -2.41
C THR A 234 2.63 -1.67 -3.35
N HIS A 235 2.36 -0.36 -3.28
CA HIS A 235 2.96 0.69 -4.11
C HIS A 235 2.86 0.47 -5.64
N GLN A 236 1.94 -0.37 -6.12
CA GLN A 236 1.92 -0.83 -7.51
C GLN A 236 1.95 0.31 -8.52
N LEU A 237 1.02 1.27 -8.45
CA LEU A 237 0.97 2.39 -9.40
C LEU A 237 2.25 3.23 -9.36
N ARG A 238 2.77 3.47 -8.18
CA ARG A 238 3.97 4.27 -7.97
C ARG A 238 5.19 3.63 -8.63
N VAL A 239 5.37 2.33 -8.42
CA VAL A 239 6.48 1.55 -9.04
C VAL A 239 6.28 1.39 -10.54
N HIS A 240 5.07 1.06 -11.00
CA HIS A 240 4.77 0.86 -12.41
C HIS A 240 5.02 2.11 -13.24
N LEU A 241 4.50 3.27 -12.81
CA LEU A 241 4.68 4.53 -13.52
C LEU A 241 6.15 4.97 -13.50
N ALA A 242 6.84 4.83 -12.37
CA ALA A 242 8.27 5.15 -12.28
C ALA A 242 9.13 4.24 -13.17
N ALA A 243 8.85 2.94 -13.22
CA ALA A 243 9.56 1.98 -14.06
C ALA A 243 9.38 2.27 -15.57
N ARG A 244 8.29 2.94 -15.96
CA ARG A 244 8.05 3.40 -17.35
C ARG A 244 8.65 4.77 -17.63
N GLY A 245 9.38 5.38 -16.69
CA GLY A 245 9.95 6.71 -16.83
C GLY A 245 8.95 7.85 -16.64
N TRP A 246 7.80 7.58 -16.05
CA TRP A 246 6.74 8.55 -15.76
C TRP A 246 6.46 8.62 -14.24
N PRO A 247 7.46 9.01 -13.41
CA PRO A 247 7.27 8.99 -11.97
C PRO A 247 6.16 9.96 -11.55
N ILE A 248 5.44 9.60 -10.48
CA ILE A 248 4.38 10.45 -9.93
C ILE A 248 5.00 11.69 -9.30
N VAL A 249 4.41 12.85 -9.58
CA VAL A 249 4.84 14.14 -8.98
C VAL A 249 4.75 14.04 -7.46
N GLY A 250 5.82 14.47 -6.77
CA GLY A 250 5.89 14.50 -5.31
C GLY A 250 6.11 13.15 -4.63
N ASP A 251 6.27 12.05 -5.36
CA ASP A 251 6.54 10.74 -4.76
C ASP A 251 7.95 10.68 -4.19
N GLN A 252 8.07 10.69 -2.87
CA GLN A 252 9.34 10.69 -2.13
C GLN A 252 10.16 9.39 -2.29
N ALA A 253 9.52 8.29 -2.63
CA ALA A 253 10.18 6.98 -2.69
C ALA A 253 10.56 6.55 -4.10
N TYR A 254 9.76 6.92 -5.11
CA TYR A 254 9.89 6.46 -6.50
C TYR A 254 9.92 7.60 -7.51
N GLY A 255 9.71 8.84 -7.07
CA GLY A 255 9.44 9.99 -7.91
C GLY A 255 10.56 11.00 -7.97
N GLU A 256 11.75 10.66 -8.48
CA GLU A 256 12.74 11.69 -8.76
C GLU A 256 12.23 12.62 -9.88
N ALA A 257 12.11 13.92 -9.54
CA ALA A 257 11.80 14.93 -10.54
C ALA A 257 12.91 14.99 -11.60
N PRO A 258 12.56 15.10 -12.90
CA PRO A 258 13.56 15.22 -13.95
C PRO A 258 14.54 16.36 -13.65
N ARG A 259 15.83 16.20 -13.98
CA ARG A 259 16.83 17.28 -13.82
C ARG A 259 16.50 18.50 -14.66
N ALA A 260 15.98 18.27 -15.88
CA ALA A 260 15.51 19.35 -16.75
C ALA A 260 14.28 20.03 -16.13
N ARG A 261 14.29 21.37 -16.14
CA ARG A 261 13.19 22.22 -15.69
C ARG A 261 12.07 22.27 -16.72
N LEU A 262 10.85 22.50 -16.26
CA LEU A 262 9.74 22.84 -17.16
C LEU A 262 9.92 24.27 -17.66
N ALA A 263 9.48 24.53 -18.90
CA ALA A 263 9.52 25.87 -19.48
C ALA A 263 8.63 26.85 -18.67
N ALA A 264 7.49 26.37 -18.17
CA ALA A 264 6.63 27.14 -17.26
C ALA A 264 7.19 27.12 -15.83
N VAL A 265 7.98 28.13 -15.47
CA VAL A 265 8.71 28.24 -14.18
C VAL A 265 7.80 28.08 -12.96
N ALA A 266 6.61 28.69 -12.99
CA ALA A 266 5.64 28.60 -11.88
C ALA A 266 5.13 27.17 -11.71
N LEU A 267 4.86 26.44 -12.81
CA LEU A 267 4.44 25.04 -12.79
C LEU A 267 5.58 24.13 -12.30
N ASP A 268 6.81 24.34 -12.76
CA ASP A 268 7.98 23.57 -12.31
C ASP A 268 8.17 23.70 -10.79
N ARG A 269 8.12 24.92 -10.27
CA ARG A 269 8.22 25.19 -8.84
C ARG A 269 7.13 24.48 -8.05
N ARG A 270 5.88 24.58 -8.48
CA ARG A 270 4.73 23.93 -7.83
C ARG A 270 4.84 22.40 -7.84
N ALA A 271 5.19 21.82 -8.97
CA ALA A 271 5.34 20.38 -9.11
C ALA A 271 6.49 19.82 -8.25
N ARG A 272 7.62 20.53 -8.18
CA ARG A 272 8.76 20.11 -7.33
C ARG A 272 8.50 20.30 -5.84
N ALA A 273 7.69 21.27 -5.47
CA ALA A 273 7.29 21.54 -4.09
C ALA A 273 6.10 20.66 -3.64
N PHE A 274 5.53 19.83 -4.51
CA PHE A 274 4.41 18.96 -4.14
C PHE A 274 4.88 17.90 -3.15
N GLY A 275 4.37 17.95 -1.91
CA GLY A 275 4.96 17.25 -0.75
C GLY A 275 4.63 15.76 -0.61
N ARG A 276 3.80 15.20 -1.49
CA ARG A 276 3.36 13.80 -1.46
C ARG A 276 3.14 13.25 -2.86
N GLN A 277 2.95 11.95 -3.03
CA GLN A 277 2.54 11.44 -4.35
C GLN A 277 1.21 12.05 -4.80
N ALA A 278 1.20 12.69 -5.96
CA ALA A 278 0.00 13.22 -6.61
C ALA A 278 -0.82 12.06 -7.19
N LEU A 279 -1.40 11.27 -6.26
CA LEU A 279 -2.16 10.05 -6.54
C LEU A 279 -3.45 10.05 -5.69
N HIS A 280 -4.57 9.77 -6.35
CA HIS A 280 -5.89 9.81 -5.75
C HIS A 280 -6.76 8.65 -6.26
N ALA A 281 -7.31 7.85 -5.35
CA ALA A 281 -8.30 6.81 -5.64
C ALA A 281 -9.66 7.51 -5.88
N TRP A 282 -9.95 7.85 -7.14
CA TRP A 282 -11.07 8.73 -7.46
C TRP A 282 -12.37 8.00 -7.73
N ARG A 283 -12.31 6.72 -8.20
CA ARG A 283 -13.51 5.91 -8.48
C ARG A 283 -13.37 4.50 -7.95
N LEU A 284 -14.43 4.05 -7.29
CA LEU A 284 -14.66 2.64 -6.94
C LEU A 284 -15.98 2.18 -7.56
N ARG A 285 -15.98 0.99 -8.15
CA ARG A 285 -17.19 0.32 -8.61
C ARG A 285 -17.11 -1.15 -8.22
N PHE A 286 -18.16 -1.65 -7.59
CA PHE A 286 -18.24 -3.05 -7.16
C PHE A 286 -19.69 -3.51 -7.03
N THR A 287 -19.91 -4.83 -7.06
CA THR A 287 -21.20 -5.43 -6.73
C THR A 287 -21.31 -5.56 -5.21
N HIS A 288 -22.39 -5.02 -4.66
CA HIS A 288 -22.67 -5.11 -3.22
C HIS A 288 -22.93 -6.57 -2.82
N PRO A 289 -22.25 -7.12 -1.80
CA PRO A 289 -22.26 -8.57 -1.55
C PRO A 289 -23.59 -9.14 -1.00
N ARG A 290 -24.48 -8.27 -0.49
CA ARG A 290 -25.79 -8.70 0.01
C ARG A 290 -26.93 -8.35 -0.93
N SER A 291 -26.94 -7.15 -1.50
CA SER A 291 -28.02 -6.68 -2.36
C SER A 291 -27.81 -6.95 -3.85
N GLU A 292 -26.62 -7.44 -4.23
CA GLU A 292 -26.18 -7.70 -5.62
C GLU A 292 -26.25 -6.48 -6.54
N ARG A 293 -26.55 -5.30 -6.00
CA ARG A 293 -26.57 -4.05 -6.74
C ARG A 293 -25.15 -3.60 -7.08
N VAL A 294 -24.93 -3.06 -8.27
CA VAL A 294 -23.68 -2.42 -8.64
C VAL A 294 -23.67 -1.03 -8.00
N LEU A 295 -22.70 -0.81 -7.13
CA LEU A 295 -22.43 0.49 -6.51
C LEU A 295 -21.23 1.14 -7.19
N GLN A 296 -21.30 2.44 -7.43
CA GLN A 296 -20.21 3.25 -7.93
C GLN A 296 -20.10 4.52 -7.10
N PHE A 297 -18.88 4.88 -6.74
CA PHE A 297 -18.57 6.09 -5.98
C PHE A 297 -17.44 6.83 -6.67
N ASP A 298 -17.55 8.14 -6.71
CA ASP A 298 -16.55 9.05 -7.24
C ASP A 298 -16.17 10.04 -6.14
N ALA A 299 -14.87 10.31 -5.94
CA ALA A 299 -14.38 11.32 -5.01
C ALA A 299 -13.71 12.46 -5.78
N PRO A 300 -14.01 13.72 -5.47
CA PRO A 300 -13.33 14.86 -6.08
C PRO A 300 -11.84 14.87 -5.71
N LEU A 301 -11.01 15.43 -6.60
CA LEU A 301 -9.61 15.64 -6.28
C LEU A 301 -9.44 16.47 -5.01
N PRO A 302 -8.53 16.11 -4.10
CA PRO A 302 -8.18 16.96 -2.97
C PRO A 302 -7.57 18.28 -3.46
N ALA A 303 -7.73 19.34 -2.67
CA ALA A 303 -7.41 20.71 -3.06
C ALA A 303 -5.98 20.90 -3.59
N ASP A 304 -5.01 20.22 -3.01
CA ASP A 304 -3.60 20.28 -3.44
C ASP A 304 -3.41 19.71 -4.86
N MET A 305 -4.02 18.56 -5.18
CA MET A 305 -3.97 17.98 -6.51
C MET A 305 -4.81 18.78 -7.52
N ALA A 306 -5.98 19.28 -7.13
CA ALA A 306 -6.81 20.13 -7.98
C ALA A 306 -6.04 21.40 -8.38
N ALA A 307 -5.36 22.04 -7.43
CA ALA A 307 -4.51 23.21 -7.69
C ALA A 307 -3.30 22.89 -8.60
N LEU A 308 -2.70 21.71 -8.50
CA LEU A 308 -1.63 21.28 -9.40
C LEU A 308 -2.15 21.06 -10.83
N VAL A 309 -3.29 20.37 -10.97
CA VAL A 309 -3.95 20.08 -12.26
C VAL A 309 -4.36 21.38 -12.96
N ALA A 310 -4.95 22.34 -12.21
CA ALA A 310 -5.31 23.66 -12.73
C ALA A 310 -4.08 24.46 -13.18
N ALA A 311 -3.03 24.50 -12.38
CA ALA A 311 -1.78 25.17 -12.75
C ALA A 311 -1.12 24.57 -14.01
N ALA A 312 -1.38 23.28 -14.28
CA ALA A 312 -0.92 22.61 -15.49
C ALA A 312 -1.87 22.80 -16.70
N GLY A 313 -3.02 23.48 -16.53
CA GLY A 313 -4.04 23.69 -17.56
C GLY A 313 -4.75 22.41 -17.98
N MET A 314 -4.90 21.45 -17.06
CA MET A 314 -5.44 20.12 -17.33
C MET A 314 -6.85 19.92 -16.71
N GLU A 315 -7.44 20.91 -16.08
CA GLU A 315 -8.69 20.82 -15.31
C GLU A 315 -9.90 20.38 -16.16
N ARG A 316 -9.94 20.77 -17.43
CA ARG A 316 -11.05 20.39 -18.35
C ARG A 316 -11.10 18.91 -18.68
N ALA A 317 -10.00 18.19 -18.41
CA ALA A 317 -9.93 16.75 -18.64
C ALA A 317 -10.24 15.91 -17.40
N LEU A 318 -10.57 16.56 -16.29
CA LEU A 318 -11.03 15.84 -15.11
C LEU A 318 -12.37 15.16 -15.42
N PRO A 319 -12.51 13.88 -15.10
CA PRO A 319 -13.79 13.19 -15.24
C PRO A 319 -14.82 13.85 -14.33
N GLN A 320 -16.05 13.94 -14.81
CA GLN A 320 -17.15 14.44 -13.98
C GLN A 320 -17.41 13.45 -12.83
N VAL A 321 -17.52 13.99 -11.63
CA VAL A 321 -17.94 13.23 -10.46
C VAL A 321 -19.44 13.00 -10.59
N ALA A 322 -19.86 11.74 -10.70
CA ALA A 322 -21.27 11.41 -10.69
C ALA A 322 -21.79 11.68 -9.26
N VAL A 323 -22.72 12.59 -9.15
CA VAL A 323 -23.51 12.77 -7.92
C VAL A 323 -24.55 11.65 -7.94
N SER A 324 -24.32 10.59 -7.16
CA SER A 324 -25.28 9.50 -6.93
C SER A 324 -26.28 9.87 -5.83
#